data_b2ec49b8af318b0c05b62d7733db0e6b
#
_entry.id   b2ec49b8af318b0c05b62d7733db0e6b
#
_cell.length_a   1.000
_cell.length_b   1.000
_cell.length_c   1.000
_cell.angle_alpha   90.00
_cell.angle_beta   90.00
_cell.angle_gamma   90.00
#
_symmetry.space_group_name_H-M   'P 1'
#
loop_
_entity.id
_entity.type
_entity.pdbx_description
1 polymer ?
#
loop_
_entity_poly.entity_id
_entity_poly.type
_entity_poly.pdbx_seq_one_letter_code
_entity_poly.pdbx_strand_id
1 'polypeptide(L)'
;MLRRFERGGAEGLVHASRGRPSRRRLDPELVAEALRLVAERYADFGPTFANEKLRELHGLRLGTESLRQAMIAAHLWKPKRTRRQRLHPPRERRPRFGELLQLDGSPHDWFEGRAPRCSLLVIIDDATSRLTGLHFAPAETTWAYFTLLRQTITSYGRPLALYSDRHAIFRAPNGLNTPAQTQLGRALEELDIELICANSPQAKGRVERANNTLQRRLVREMRLRNLSSIDAANAYLPEFIEAHNQRFAHAPALAQDVYRSASTFDLEAILAVRYERTLSKDCTVQVQRDVYLIDDPAVRRGMRVTVIEQANRGFQLRFNETTLHYRRLRSLTEQGQIRDAKSLNEHLDRRQRATMPQMARTVPANHPWRSFRLPGSPPPT
;
A
#
# COMPACT_ATOMS: atom_id res chain seq x y z
N MET A 1 7.76 44.26 42.63
CA MET A 1 9.01 43.59 43.05
C MET A 1 9.78 44.38 44.04
N LEU A 2 10.10 45.67 43.84
CA LEU A 2 10.88 46.53 44.74
C LEU A 2 10.34 46.54 46.19
N ARG A 3 9.05 46.82 46.37
CA ARG A 3 8.38 46.83 47.72
C ARG A 3 8.45 45.48 48.46
N ARG A 4 8.61 44.35 47.79
CA ARG A 4 8.78 43.04 48.41
C ARG A 4 10.24 42.82 48.83
N PHE A 5 11.16 43.33 48.05
CA PHE A 5 12.59 43.30 48.41
C PHE A 5 12.90 44.22 49.59
N GLU A 6 12.31 45.42 49.59
CA GLU A 6 12.47 46.40 50.70
C GLU A 6 11.91 45.87 52.05
N ARG A 7 10.84 45.02 52.01
CA ARG A 7 10.23 44.45 53.23
C ARG A 7 10.86 43.15 53.70
N GLY A 8 11.43 42.36 52.83
CA GLY A 8 11.85 40.99 53.19
C GLY A 8 13.17 40.55 52.54
N GLY A 9 13.97 41.50 52.00
CA GLY A 9 15.24 41.18 51.37
C GLY A 9 15.06 40.19 50.19
N ALA A 10 16.07 39.36 49.94
CA ALA A 10 16.05 38.33 48.88
C ALA A 10 14.91 37.32 49.04
N GLU A 11 14.50 36.99 50.29
CA GLU A 11 13.37 36.10 50.55
C GLU A 11 12.04 36.68 50.14
N GLY A 12 11.86 37.99 50.20
CA GLY A 12 10.64 38.68 49.69
C GLY A 12 10.44 38.58 48.22
N LEU A 13 11.47 38.24 47.45
CA LEU A 13 11.38 38.00 46.01
C LEU A 13 10.87 36.59 45.65
N VAL A 14 10.88 35.67 46.61
CA VAL A 14 10.38 34.32 46.41
C VAL A 14 8.86 34.38 46.20
N HIS A 15 8.39 33.80 45.15
CA HIS A 15 6.94 33.78 44.85
C HIS A 15 6.20 32.99 45.94
N ALA A 16 5.10 33.54 46.47
CA ALA A 16 4.33 32.95 47.59
C ALA A 16 3.78 31.53 47.29
N SER A 17 3.75 31.12 46.03
CA SER A 17 3.36 29.76 45.60
C SER A 17 4.52 28.79 45.49
N ARG A 18 5.77 29.21 45.75
CA ARG A 18 6.93 28.31 45.69
C ARG A 18 6.81 27.26 46.78
N GLY A 19 6.92 25.98 46.40
CA GLY A 19 6.75 24.84 47.29
C GLY A 19 5.31 24.43 47.61
N ARG A 20 4.30 25.22 47.16
CA ARG A 20 2.89 24.82 47.31
C ARG A 20 2.47 23.94 46.14
N PRO A 21 1.77 22.81 46.37
CA PRO A 21 1.21 22.01 45.29
C PRO A 21 0.25 22.86 44.48
N SER A 22 0.31 22.74 43.13
CA SER A 22 -0.60 23.44 42.24
C SER A 22 -2.05 23.03 42.53
N ARG A 23 -2.99 24.01 42.55
CA ARG A 23 -4.43 23.74 42.64
C ARG A 23 -4.95 22.90 41.46
N ARG A 24 -4.17 22.79 40.38
CA ARG A 24 -4.46 21.96 39.19
C ARG A 24 -3.72 20.62 39.25
N ARG A 25 -3.18 20.23 40.40
CA ARG A 25 -2.54 18.93 40.54
C ARG A 25 -3.58 17.84 40.32
N LEU A 26 -3.25 16.91 39.44
CA LEU A 26 -4.08 15.74 39.21
C LEU A 26 -4.08 14.85 40.46
N ASP A 27 -5.18 14.15 40.67
CA ASP A 27 -5.29 13.12 41.68
C ASP A 27 -4.18 12.07 41.47
N PRO A 28 -3.36 11.78 42.48
CA PRO A 28 -2.32 10.78 42.41
C PRO A 28 -2.84 9.39 42.06
N GLU A 29 -4.02 9.01 42.54
CA GLU A 29 -4.64 7.71 42.23
C GLU A 29 -5.02 7.62 40.75
N LEU A 30 -5.61 8.68 40.19
CA LEU A 30 -5.92 8.78 38.76
C LEU A 30 -4.66 8.64 37.88
N VAL A 31 -3.56 9.26 38.29
CA VAL A 31 -2.28 9.19 37.57
C VAL A 31 -1.69 7.77 37.68
N ALA A 32 -1.71 7.17 38.87
CA ALA A 32 -1.22 5.81 39.07
C ALA A 32 -1.99 4.79 38.23
N GLU A 33 -3.31 4.86 38.21
CA GLU A 33 -4.16 4.00 37.38
C GLU A 33 -3.89 4.19 35.90
N ALA A 34 -3.75 5.43 35.42
CA ALA A 34 -3.40 5.71 34.06
C ALA A 34 -2.04 5.11 33.64
N LEU A 35 -1.01 5.24 34.53
CA LEU A 35 0.31 4.67 34.28
C LEU A 35 0.28 3.13 34.29
N ARG A 36 -0.50 2.50 35.16
CA ARG A 36 -0.70 1.06 35.20
C ARG A 36 -1.28 0.56 33.86
N LEU A 37 -2.36 1.17 33.39
CA LEU A 37 -2.98 0.82 32.12
C LEU A 37 -2.04 1.06 30.92
N VAL A 38 -1.26 2.13 30.96
CA VAL A 38 -0.24 2.39 29.93
C VAL A 38 0.80 1.27 29.92
N ALA A 39 1.32 0.87 31.07
CA ALA A 39 2.32 -0.19 31.16
C ALA A 39 1.78 -1.55 30.67
N GLU A 40 0.54 -1.89 31.04
CA GLU A 40 -0.06 -3.19 30.75
C GLU A 40 -0.57 -3.31 29.29
N ARG A 41 -1.17 -2.24 28.75
CA ARG A 41 -1.92 -2.32 27.47
C ARG A 41 -1.40 -1.41 26.36
N TYR A 42 -0.67 -0.34 26.70
CA TYR A 42 -0.30 0.74 25.79
C TYR A 42 1.20 1.09 25.86
N ALA A 43 2.05 0.12 26.23
CA ALA A 43 3.47 0.36 26.49
C ALA A 43 4.23 0.97 25.29
N ASP A 44 3.83 0.67 24.07
CA ASP A 44 4.42 1.19 22.83
C ASP A 44 3.69 2.43 22.26
N PHE A 45 2.62 2.90 22.94
CA PHE A 45 1.85 4.07 22.50
C PHE A 45 2.58 5.36 22.91
N GLY A 46 2.56 6.34 22.00
CA GLY A 46 2.98 7.69 22.39
C GLY A 46 1.95 8.35 23.32
N PRO A 47 2.34 9.34 24.14
CA PRO A 47 1.48 9.92 25.17
C PRO A 47 0.12 10.44 24.66
N THR A 48 0.11 11.05 23.46
CA THR A 48 -1.13 11.54 22.85
C THR A 48 -2.09 10.41 22.56
N PHE A 49 -1.61 9.33 21.92
CA PHE A 49 -2.46 8.21 21.54
C PHE A 49 -2.86 7.38 22.77
N ALA A 50 -1.97 7.18 23.71
CA ALA A 50 -2.29 6.55 25.01
C ALA A 50 -3.41 7.33 25.72
N ASN A 51 -3.30 8.66 25.80
CA ASN A 51 -4.32 9.50 26.44
C ASN A 51 -5.69 9.42 25.77
N GLU A 52 -5.71 9.31 24.44
CA GLU A 52 -6.94 9.09 23.70
C GLU A 52 -7.60 7.78 24.11
N LYS A 53 -6.83 6.67 24.17
CA LYS A 53 -7.36 5.34 24.56
C LYS A 53 -7.76 5.27 26.04
N LEU A 54 -7.03 5.93 26.92
CA LEU A 54 -7.41 6.04 28.33
C LEU A 54 -8.78 6.72 28.47
N ARG A 55 -9.03 7.77 27.70
CA ARG A 55 -10.31 8.47 27.71
C ARG A 55 -11.43 7.66 27.04
N GLU A 56 -11.15 7.06 25.85
CA GLU A 56 -12.15 6.35 25.05
C GLU A 56 -12.58 5.02 25.69
N LEU A 57 -11.61 4.24 26.21
CA LEU A 57 -11.85 2.86 26.65
C LEU A 57 -11.94 2.72 28.18
N HIS A 58 -11.41 3.70 28.95
CA HIS A 58 -11.35 3.62 30.41
C HIS A 58 -12.00 4.82 31.11
N GLY A 59 -12.48 5.82 30.35
CA GLY A 59 -13.12 7.01 30.93
C GLY A 59 -12.17 7.94 31.67
N LEU A 60 -10.84 7.68 31.67
CA LEU A 60 -9.86 8.48 32.38
C LEU A 60 -9.56 9.78 31.64
N ARG A 61 -9.81 10.93 32.30
CA ARG A 61 -9.61 12.25 31.70
C ARG A 61 -8.38 12.93 32.26
N LEU A 62 -7.25 12.85 31.55
CA LEU A 62 -6.02 13.54 31.85
C LEU A 62 -5.66 14.53 30.74
N GLY A 63 -4.88 15.58 31.07
CA GLY A 63 -4.23 16.40 30.05
C GLY A 63 -3.10 15.60 29.38
N THR A 64 -2.97 15.70 28.06
CA THR A 64 -1.93 14.96 27.31
C THR A 64 -0.51 15.27 27.81
N GLU A 65 -0.24 16.55 28.16
CA GLU A 65 1.06 16.95 28.67
C GLU A 65 1.31 16.40 30.07
N SER A 66 0.28 16.35 30.93
CA SER A 66 0.39 15.76 32.27
C SER A 66 0.69 14.27 32.19
N LEU A 67 -0.01 13.54 31.32
CA LEU A 67 0.27 12.13 31.06
C LEU A 67 1.69 11.95 30.50
N ARG A 68 2.12 12.81 29.58
CA ARG A 68 3.46 12.76 28.99
C ARG A 68 4.55 12.88 30.05
N GLN A 69 4.41 13.84 30.98
CA GLN A 69 5.35 14.04 32.11
C GLN A 69 5.33 12.83 33.05
N ALA A 70 4.15 12.32 33.39
CA ALA A 70 4.02 11.13 34.21
C ALA A 70 4.68 9.91 33.57
N MET A 71 4.48 9.67 32.28
CA MET A 71 5.12 8.58 31.55
C MET A 71 6.64 8.72 31.46
N ILE A 72 7.18 9.96 31.38
CA ILE A 72 8.62 10.20 31.42
C ILE A 72 9.16 9.88 32.82
N ALA A 73 8.50 10.37 33.88
CA ALA A 73 8.91 10.13 35.26
C ALA A 73 8.87 8.64 35.63
N ALA A 74 7.90 7.89 35.08
CA ALA A 74 7.77 6.45 35.28
C ALA A 74 8.63 5.62 34.28
N HIS A 75 9.48 6.23 33.46
CA HIS A 75 10.31 5.59 32.43
C HIS A 75 9.53 4.79 31.37
N LEU A 76 8.24 5.03 31.24
CA LEU A 76 7.38 4.39 30.22
C LEU A 76 7.50 5.03 28.84
N TRP A 77 8.04 6.24 28.75
CA TRP A 77 8.21 6.93 27.48
C TRP A 77 9.44 7.84 27.49
N LYS A 78 10.17 7.86 26.36
CA LYS A 78 11.32 8.76 26.14
C LYS A 78 11.05 9.69 24.97
N PRO A 79 11.26 11.02 25.12
CA PRO A 79 11.16 11.95 24.00
C PRO A 79 12.17 11.59 22.90
N LYS A 80 11.71 11.51 21.67
CA LYS A 80 12.63 11.36 20.52
C LYS A 80 13.38 12.67 20.32
N ARG A 81 14.70 12.60 20.21
CA ARG A 81 15.52 13.75 19.86
C ARG A 81 15.09 14.30 18.50
N THR A 82 14.63 15.54 18.44
CA THR A 82 14.25 16.20 17.18
C THR A 82 15.51 16.44 16.37
N ARG A 83 15.64 15.73 15.23
CA ARG A 83 16.64 16.12 14.23
C ARG A 83 16.26 17.49 13.68
N ARG A 84 17.23 18.39 13.51
CA ARG A 84 17.03 19.63 12.74
C ARG A 84 16.47 19.26 11.38
N GLN A 85 15.21 19.56 11.12
CA GLN A 85 14.63 19.40 9.81
C GLN A 85 15.26 20.41 8.87
N ARG A 86 15.72 19.95 7.69
CA ARG A 86 15.99 20.87 6.59
C ARG A 86 14.66 21.55 6.24
N LEU A 87 14.66 22.89 6.31
CA LEU A 87 13.50 23.69 5.95
C LEU A 87 13.35 23.63 4.42
N HIS A 88 12.48 22.76 3.96
CA HIS A 88 11.97 22.81 2.60
C HIS A 88 10.65 23.58 2.64
N PRO A 89 10.46 24.59 1.76
CA PRO A 89 9.18 25.29 1.70
C PRO A 89 8.07 24.27 1.40
N PRO A 90 7.01 24.21 2.21
CA PRO A 90 5.92 23.31 1.96
C PRO A 90 5.19 23.73 0.67
N ARG A 91 4.88 22.78 -0.20
CA ARG A 91 4.00 23.05 -1.34
C ARG A 91 2.64 23.53 -0.81
N GLU A 92 2.09 24.56 -1.40
CA GLU A 92 0.74 25.04 -1.07
C GLU A 92 -0.30 23.95 -1.29
N ARG A 93 -1.35 23.99 -0.47
CA ARG A 93 -2.49 23.11 -0.61
C ARG A 93 -3.37 23.53 -1.77
N ARG A 94 -4.03 22.58 -2.40
CA ARG A 94 -5.15 22.93 -3.29
C ARG A 94 -6.25 23.57 -2.48
N PRO A 95 -6.98 24.55 -3.03
CA PRO A 95 -7.97 25.30 -2.26
C PRO A 95 -9.25 24.53 -1.98
N ARG A 96 -9.62 23.52 -2.82
CA ARG A 96 -10.92 22.86 -2.78
C ARG A 96 -10.82 21.37 -2.53
N PHE A 97 -11.83 20.83 -1.86
CA PHE A 97 -11.98 19.39 -1.66
C PHE A 97 -12.27 18.69 -3.00
N GLY A 98 -11.56 17.61 -3.30
CA GLY A 98 -11.68 16.87 -4.57
C GLY A 98 -10.88 17.43 -5.74
N GLU A 99 -10.13 18.53 -5.56
CA GLU A 99 -9.32 19.12 -6.62
C GLU A 99 -8.08 18.26 -6.93
N LEU A 100 -7.44 17.73 -5.91
CA LEU A 100 -6.27 16.86 -6.05
C LEU A 100 -6.26 15.79 -4.95
N LEU A 101 -6.26 14.55 -5.35
CA LEU A 101 -6.01 13.42 -4.45
C LEU A 101 -4.57 12.94 -4.58
N GLN A 102 -3.94 12.55 -3.48
CA GLN A 102 -2.64 11.88 -3.49
C GLN A 102 -2.85 10.39 -3.22
N LEU A 103 -2.31 9.56 -4.10
CA LEU A 103 -2.35 8.10 -4.04
C LEU A 103 -0.96 7.55 -3.74
N ASP A 104 -0.87 6.61 -2.81
CA ASP A 104 0.36 5.93 -2.45
C ASP A 104 0.11 4.53 -1.93
N GLY A 105 1.11 3.65 -2.08
CA GLY A 105 1.16 2.36 -1.44
C GLY A 105 2.12 2.38 -0.24
N SER A 106 1.78 1.64 0.79
CA SER A 106 2.57 1.54 2.03
C SER A 106 2.76 0.09 2.43
N PRO A 107 3.78 -0.60 1.88
CA PRO A 107 4.14 -1.95 2.32
C PRO A 107 4.70 -1.90 3.75
N HIS A 108 4.11 -2.68 4.65
CA HIS A 108 4.50 -2.71 6.06
C HIS A 108 4.09 -4.02 6.73
N ASP A 109 4.59 -4.29 7.92
CA ASP A 109 4.05 -5.33 8.80
C ASP A 109 2.84 -4.77 9.57
N TRP A 110 1.73 -4.63 8.87
CA TRP A 110 0.50 -4.03 9.39
C TRP A 110 -0.14 -4.83 10.52
N PHE A 111 0.13 -6.12 10.56
CA PHE A 111 -0.45 -7.04 11.53
C PHE A 111 0.52 -7.45 12.66
N GLU A 112 1.75 -6.94 12.68
CA GLU A 112 2.75 -7.26 13.71
C GLU A 112 2.93 -8.79 13.87
N GLY A 113 3.06 -9.50 12.75
CA GLY A 113 3.23 -10.96 12.71
C GLY A 113 1.94 -11.78 12.88
N ARG A 114 0.77 -11.17 13.16
CA ARG A 114 -0.52 -11.87 13.26
C ARG A 114 -1.07 -12.34 11.91
N ALA A 115 -0.59 -11.75 10.80
CA ALA A 115 -0.86 -12.12 9.43
C ALA A 115 0.36 -11.84 8.55
N PRO A 116 0.43 -12.36 7.32
CA PRO A 116 1.50 -12.03 6.39
C PRO A 116 1.61 -10.52 6.13
N ARG A 117 2.83 -10.06 5.80
CA ARG A 117 3.04 -8.68 5.37
C ARG A 117 2.20 -8.35 4.16
N CYS A 118 1.68 -7.15 4.12
CA CYS A 118 0.81 -6.68 3.05
C CYS A 118 1.03 -5.18 2.79
N SER A 119 0.37 -4.63 1.78
CA SER A 119 0.40 -3.20 1.48
C SER A 119 -0.93 -2.55 1.82
N LEU A 120 -0.88 -1.37 2.42
CA LEU A 120 -2.02 -0.47 2.55
C LEU A 120 -1.97 0.56 1.43
N LEU A 121 -2.98 0.59 0.59
CA LEU A 121 -3.18 1.63 -0.40
C LEU A 121 -3.93 2.79 0.24
N VAL A 122 -3.47 4.00 -0.01
CA VAL A 122 -3.95 5.23 0.66
C VAL A 122 -4.30 6.28 -0.36
N ILE A 123 -5.50 6.85 -0.26
CA ILE A 123 -5.88 8.06 -0.96
C ILE A 123 -6.20 9.14 0.06
N ILE A 124 -5.53 10.28 -0.09
CA ILE A 124 -5.70 11.46 0.76
C ILE A 124 -5.97 12.70 -0.08
N ASP A 125 -6.91 13.51 0.34
CA ASP A 125 -7.18 14.79 -0.29
C ASP A 125 -6.12 15.85 0.07
N ASP A 126 -5.64 16.56 -0.93
CA ASP A 126 -4.57 17.55 -0.79
C ASP A 126 -5.00 18.78 -0.02
N ALA A 127 -6.22 19.25 -0.23
CA ALA A 127 -6.75 20.45 0.39
C ALA A 127 -6.98 20.24 1.89
N THR A 128 -7.62 19.15 2.24
CA THR A 128 -8.16 18.92 3.59
C THR A 128 -7.35 17.95 4.44
N SER A 129 -6.41 17.20 3.85
CA SER A 129 -5.75 16.02 4.46
C SER A 129 -6.75 14.94 4.90
N ARG A 130 -7.93 14.92 4.33
CA ARG A 130 -8.94 13.91 4.57
C ARG A 130 -8.56 12.61 3.89
N LEU A 131 -8.60 11.50 4.60
CA LEU A 131 -8.53 10.19 3.98
C LEU A 131 -9.83 9.95 3.21
N THR A 132 -9.74 9.75 1.91
CA THR A 132 -10.87 9.47 1.04
C THR A 132 -10.94 8.01 0.63
N GLY A 133 -9.86 7.25 0.85
CA GLY A 133 -9.83 5.83 0.62
C GLY A 133 -8.64 5.15 1.30
N LEU A 134 -8.91 3.96 1.85
CA LEU A 134 -7.91 3.03 2.35
C LEU A 134 -8.27 1.62 1.88
N HIS A 135 -7.29 0.82 1.50
CA HIS A 135 -7.51 -0.57 1.11
C HIS A 135 -6.28 -1.43 1.38
N PHE A 136 -6.43 -2.50 2.16
CA PHE A 136 -5.40 -3.51 2.34
C PHE A 136 -5.42 -4.51 1.19
N ALA A 137 -4.25 -4.80 0.64
CA ALA A 137 -4.06 -5.84 -0.37
C ALA A 137 -2.78 -6.64 -0.09
N PRO A 138 -2.69 -7.92 -0.49
CA PRO A 138 -1.46 -8.71 -0.33
C PRO A 138 -0.23 -8.06 -0.98
N ALA A 139 -0.45 -7.37 -2.10
CA ALA A 139 0.55 -6.62 -2.85
C ALA A 139 -0.09 -5.46 -3.61
N GLU A 140 0.74 -4.50 -4.01
CA GLU A 140 0.32 -3.40 -4.87
C GLU A 140 0.10 -3.91 -6.29
N THR A 141 -1.16 -4.06 -6.67
CA THR A 141 -1.57 -4.54 -8.00
C THR A 141 -2.55 -3.57 -8.64
N THR A 142 -2.69 -3.63 -9.95
CA THR A 142 -3.72 -2.85 -10.67
C THR A 142 -5.12 -3.09 -10.10
N TRP A 143 -5.44 -4.33 -9.75
CA TRP A 143 -6.72 -4.70 -9.16
C TRP A 143 -6.96 -4.05 -7.79
N ALA A 144 -5.93 -4.00 -6.96
CA ALA A 144 -6.04 -3.35 -5.65
C ALA A 144 -6.28 -1.84 -5.79
N TYR A 145 -5.60 -1.18 -6.72
CA TYR A 145 -5.84 0.22 -7.03
C TYR A 145 -7.22 0.46 -7.64
N PHE A 146 -7.68 -0.40 -8.52
CA PHE A 146 -9.04 -0.30 -9.08
C PHE A 146 -10.11 -0.48 -8.01
N THR A 147 -9.92 -1.39 -7.08
CA THR A 147 -10.82 -1.57 -5.93
C THR A 147 -10.89 -0.31 -5.08
N LEU A 148 -9.73 0.27 -4.74
CA LEU A 148 -9.66 1.50 -3.94
C LEU A 148 -10.28 2.70 -4.67
N LEU A 149 -9.99 2.87 -5.97
CA LEU A 149 -10.56 3.95 -6.78
C LEU A 149 -12.08 3.82 -6.90
N ARG A 150 -12.58 2.60 -7.12
CA ARG A 150 -14.03 2.34 -7.17
C ARG A 150 -14.71 2.78 -5.88
N GLN A 151 -14.18 2.34 -4.73
CA GLN A 151 -14.70 2.73 -3.42
C GLN A 151 -14.71 4.26 -3.25
N THR A 152 -13.59 4.92 -3.59
CA THR A 152 -13.46 6.37 -3.49
C THR A 152 -14.44 7.10 -4.40
N ILE A 153 -14.53 6.70 -5.67
CA ILE A 153 -15.41 7.34 -6.66
C ILE A 153 -16.89 7.11 -6.32
N THR A 154 -17.24 5.94 -5.83
CA THR A 154 -18.61 5.63 -5.39
C THR A 154 -19.01 6.50 -4.19
N SER A 155 -18.08 6.77 -3.27
CA SER A 155 -18.37 7.53 -2.03
C SER A 155 -18.37 9.05 -2.25
N TYR A 156 -17.49 9.57 -3.12
CA TYR A 156 -17.29 11.03 -3.26
C TYR A 156 -17.56 11.56 -4.66
N GLY A 157 -17.50 10.70 -5.68
CA GLY A 157 -17.47 11.10 -7.08
C GLY A 157 -16.05 11.12 -7.65
N ARG A 158 -15.90 11.61 -8.88
CA ARG A 158 -14.63 11.71 -9.60
C ARG A 158 -13.88 12.98 -9.18
N PRO A 159 -12.65 12.91 -8.68
CA PRO A 159 -11.82 14.10 -8.43
C PRO A 159 -11.38 14.74 -9.76
N LEU A 160 -10.83 15.96 -9.70
CA LEU A 160 -10.26 16.58 -10.89
C LEU A 160 -8.93 15.96 -11.27
N ALA A 161 -8.07 15.69 -10.28
CA ALA A 161 -6.75 15.12 -10.53
C ALA A 161 -6.33 14.10 -9.45
N LEU A 162 -5.51 13.14 -9.87
CA LEU A 162 -4.84 12.16 -9.01
C LEU A 162 -3.33 12.34 -9.13
N TYR A 163 -2.67 12.48 -7.99
CA TYR A 163 -1.22 12.59 -7.90
C TYR A 163 -0.61 11.29 -7.37
N SER A 164 0.32 10.70 -8.14
CA SER A 164 1.00 9.47 -7.76
C SER A 164 2.49 9.52 -8.08
N ASP A 165 3.26 8.57 -7.54
CA ASP A 165 4.64 8.40 -7.96
C ASP A 165 4.74 7.68 -9.33
N ARG A 166 5.99 7.57 -9.79
CA ARG A 166 6.30 6.85 -11.02
C ARG A 166 6.49 5.35 -10.76
N HIS A 167 5.66 4.74 -9.90
CA HIS A 167 5.71 3.31 -9.66
C HIS A 167 5.44 2.52 -10.95
N ALA A 168 5.91 1.27 -11.04
CA ALA A 168 5.79 0.42 -12.23
C ALA A 168 4.33 0.22 -12.73
N ILE A 169 3.36 0.32 -11.82
CA ILE A 169 1.91 0.26 -12.14
C ILE A 169 1.45 1.46 -12.96
N PHE A 170 2.18 2.59 -12.85
CA PHE A 170 1.92 3.84 -13.56
C PHE A 170 2.86 4.04 -14.76
N ARG A 171 3.69 3.02 -15.11
CA ARG A 171 4.60 3.05 -16.27
C ARG A 171 4.22 1.98 -17.28
N ALA A 172 4.28 2.33 -18.55
CA ALA A 172 4.17 1.34 -19.61
C ALA A 172 5.46 0.49 -19.69
N PRO A 173 5.36 -0.83 -19.99
CA PRO A 173 6.50 -1.75 -20.04
C PRO A 173 7.57 -1.36 -21.05
N ASN A 174 7.22 -0.60 -22.09
CA ASN A 174 8.07 -0.32 -23.26
C ASN A 174 8.78 1.04 -23.26
N GLY A 175 8.88 1.71 -22.10
CA GLY A 175 9.63 2.97 -21.98
C GLY A 175 9.00 4.19 -22.68
N LEU A 176 7.87 4.03 -23.36
CA LEU A 176 7.07 5.13 -23.86
C LEU A 176 6.31 5.73 -22.68
N ASN A 177 6.72 6.91 -22.27
CA ASN A 177 6.37 7.53 -20.97
C ASN A 177 5.00 8.24 -20.96
N THR A 178 4.01 7.78 -21.69
CA THR A 178 2.66 8.36 -21.62
C THR A 178 1.83 7.64 -20.56
N PRO A 179 1.23 8.36 -19.60
CA PRO A 179 0.39 7.76 -18.56
C PRO A 179 -0.75 6.90 -19.10
N ALA A 180 -1.30 7.27 -20.25
CA ALA A 180 -2.39 6.55 -20.96
C ALA A 180 -2.07 5.10 -21.35
N GLN A 181 -0.80 4.71 -21.38
CA GLN A 181 -0.39 3.35 -21.78
C GLN A 181 -0.47 2.32 -20.64
N THR A 182 -0.68 2.75 -19.42
CA THR A 182 -0.90 1.82 -18.31
C THR A 182 -2.39 1.58 -18.08
N GLN A 183 -2.74 0.46 -17.45
CA GLN A 183 -4.14 0.16 -17.14
C GLN A 183 -4.77 1.24 -16.26
N LEU A 184 -4.03 1.76 -15.30
CA LEU A 184 -4.51 2.81 -14.42
C LEU A 184 -4.61 4.15 -15.14
N GLY A 185 -3.61 4.51 -15.95
CA GLY A 185 -3.65 5.74 -16.75
C GLY A 185 -4.84 5.77 -17.70
N ARG A 186 -5.06 4.67 -18.44
CA ARG A 186 -6.25 4.50 -19.30
C ARG A 186 -7.56 4.68 -18.53
N ALA A 187 -7.70 4.03 -17.38
CA ALA A 187 -8.92 4.12 -16.58
C ALA A 187 -9.17 5.53 -16.05
N LEU A 188 -8.12 6.25 -15.65
CA LEU A 188 -8.23 7.64 -15.20
C LEU A 188 -8.60 8.58 -16.37
N GLU A 189 -8.02 8.36 -17.56
CA GLU A 189 -8.35 9.11 -18.76
C GLU A 189 -9.82 8.90 -19.16
N GLU A 190 -10.30 7.65 -19.19
CA GLU A 190 -11.71 7.33 -19.46
C GLU A 190 -12.66 7.93 -18.40
N LEU A 191 -12.19 8.13 -17.17
CA LEU A 191 -12.94 8.78 -16.09
C LEU A 191 -12.80 10.31 -16.12
N ASP A 192 -12.07 10.87 -17.08
CA ASP A 192 -11.76 12.30 -17.13
C ASP A 192 -11.12 12.80 -15.83
N ILE A 193 -10.14 12.05 -15.30
CA ILE A 193 -9.35 12.37 -14.12
C ILE A 193 -7.90 12.57 -14.56
N GLU A 194 -7.35 13.76 -14.31
CA GLU A 194 -5.96 14.04 -14.66
C GLU A 194 -4.99 13.22 -13.80
N LEU A 195 -4.08 12.46 -14.43
CA LEU A 195 -3.01 11.76 -13.71
C LEU A 195 -1.73 12.62 -13.70
N ILE A 196 -1.37 13.11 -12.52
CA ILE A 196 -0.14 13.87 -12.31
C ILE A 196 0.93 12.96 -11.70
N CYS A 197 1.99 12.67 -12.46
CA CYS A 197 3.11 11.87 -11.97
C CYS A 197 4.12 12.74 -11.23
N ALA A 198 4.46 12.39 -10.00
CA ALA A 198 5.44 13.08 -9.18
C ALA A 198 6.83 13.04 -9.81
N ASN A 199 7.44 14.20 -9.98
CA ASN A 199 8.83 14.34 -10.41
C ASN A 199 9.80 14.42 -9.21
N SER A 200 9.29 14.63 -7.99
CA SER A 200 10.10 14.76 -6.77
C SER A 200 9.39 14.19 -5.54
N PRO A 201 10.14 13.62 -4.57
CA PRO A 201 9.58 13.14 -3.30
C PRO A 201 8.88 14.25 -2.50
N GLN A 202 9.35 15.49 -2.59
CA GLN A 202 8.81 16.62 -1.82
C GLN A 202 7.33 16.90 -2.15
N ALA A 203 6.92 16.59 -3.36
CA ALA A 203 5.55 16.80 -3.80
C ALA A 203 4.53 15.86 -3.10
N LYS A 204 4.98 14.74 -2.54
CA LYS A 204 4.19 13.72 -1.81
C LYS A 204 4.14 13.91 -0.29
N GLY A 205 4.68 14.98 0.27
CA GLY A 205 4.84 15.14 1.71
C GLY A 205 3.56 15.02 2.56
N ARG A 206 2.36 15.02 1.96
CA ARG A 206 1.09 14.80 2.68
C ARG A 206 0.79 13.33 2.84
N VAL A 207 0.83 12.56 1.76
CA VAL A 207 0.58 11.11 1.84
C VAL A 207 1.68 10.41 2.65
N GLU A 208 2.94 10.85 2.57
CA GLU A 208 4.02 10.33 3.41
C GLU A 208 3.76 10.57 4.92
N ARG A 209 3.27 11.78 5.27
CA ARG A 209 2.87 12.07 6.66
C ARG A 209 1.66 11.26 7.09
N ALA A 210 0.70 11.06 6.19
CA ALA A 210 -0.43 10.18 6.44
C ALA A 210 0.04 8.75 6.69
N ASN A 211 0.90 8.20 5.84
CA ASN A 211 1.48 6.86 6.00
C ASN A 211 2.20 6.70 7.33
N ASN A 212 3.02 7.69 7.74
CA ASN A 212 3.66 7.68 9.06
C ASN A 212 2.64 7.67 10.22
N THR A 213 1.53 8.39 10.08
CA THR A 213 0.47 8.41 11.09
C THR A 213 -0.29 7.09 11.10
N LEU A 214 -0.61 6.54 9.94
CA LEU A 214 -1.31 5.27 9.79
C LEU A 214 -0.48 4.11 10.36
N GLN A 215 0.81 4.01 10.04
CA GLN A 215 1.70 2.99 10.59
C GLN A 215 1.78 3.03 12.12
N ARG A 216 1.65 4.21 12.72
CA ARG A 216 1.67 4.36 14.19
C ARG A 216 0.32 4.13 14.84
N ARG A 217 -0.79 4.43 14.17
CA ARG A 217 -2.14 4.38 14.76
C ARG A 217 -2.93 3.17 14.30
N LEU A 218 -3.06 2.96 12.99
CA LEU A 218 -3.90 1.89 12.44
C LEU A 218 -3.39 0.51 12.88
N VAL A 219 -2.07 0.28 12.88
CA VAL A 219 -1.47 -0.98 13.40
C VAL A 219 -1.95 -1.27 14.83
N ARG A 220 -1.92 -0.27 15.69
CA ARG A 220 -2.31 -0.40 17.10
C ARG A 220 -3.82 -0.53 17.28
N GLU A 221 -4.62 0.19 16.48
CA GLU A 221 -6.08 0.04 16.49
C GLU A 221 -6.49 -1.38 16.09
N MET A 222 -5.87 -1.92 15.03
CA MET A 222 -6.13 -3.30 14.60
C MET A 222 -5.70 -4.32 15.67
N ARG A 223 -4.59 -4.08 16.38
CA ARG A 223 -4.15 -4.91 17.49
C ARG A 223 -5.16 -4.92 18.64
N LEU A 224 -5.65 -3.75 19.04
CA LEU A 224 -6.66 -3.63 20.10
C LEU A 224 -7.97 -4.34 19.77
N ARG A 225 -8.28 -4.52 18.48
CA ARG A 225 -9.46 -5.23 17.98
C ARG A 225 -9.19 -6.68 17.60
N ASN A 226 -7.96 -7.18 17.83
CA ASN A 226 -7.52 -8.53 17.46
C ASN A 226 -7.70 -8.84 15.95
N LEU A 227 -7.60 -7.85 15.08
CA LEU A 227 -7.71 -8.07 13.64
C LEU A 227 -6.44 -8.75 13.12
N SER A 228 -6.62 -9.89 12.41
CA SER A 228 -5.55 -10.76 11.94
C SER A 228 -5.72 -11.21 10.49
N SER A 229 -6.61 -10.56 9.72
CA SER A 229 -6.77 -10.84 8.30
C SER A 229 -7.01 -9.55 7.51
N ILE A 230 -6.65 -9.57 6.22
CA ILE A 230 -6.87 -8.46 5.30
C ILE A 230 -8.37 -8.13 5.20
N ASP A 231 -9.22 -9.15 5.11
CA ASP A 231 -10.67 -8.94 4.96
C ASP A 231 -11.27 -8.28 6.20
N ALA A 232 -10.92 -8.74 7.40
CA ALA A 232 -11.36 -8.14 8.65
C ALA A 232 -10.83 -6.70 8.80
N ALA A 233 -9.58 -6.45 8.39
CA ALA A 233 -9.00 -5.12 8.39
C ALA A 233 -9.73 -4.20 7.41
N ASN A 234 -10.01 -4.65 6.17
CA ASN A 234 -10.76 -3.87 5.19
C ASN A 234 -12.19 -3.55 5.66
N ALA A 235 -12.85 -4.49 6.35
CA ALA A 235 -14.17 -4.25 6.93
C ALA A 235 -14.16 -3.17 8.02
N TYR A 236 -13.05 -3.01 8.75
CA TYR A 236 -12.87 -1.99 9.78
C TYR A 236 -12.48 -0.60 9.23
N LEU A 237 -11.85 -0.53 8.05
CA LEU A 237 -11.34 0.73 7.51
C LEU A 237 -12.36 1.88 7.43
N PRO A 238 -13.65 1.69 7.09
CA PRO A 238 -14.62 2.78 7.07
C PRO A 238 -14.75 3.49 8.42
N GLU A 239 -14.89 2.74 9.52
CA GLU A 239 -14.94 3.27 10.89
C GLU A 239 -13.66 4.04 11.23
N PHE A 240 -12.50 3.46 10.88
CA PHE A 240 -11.21 4.11 11.11
C PHE A 240 -11.05 5.40 10.32
N ILE A 241 -11.45 5.45 9.05
CA ILE A 241 -11.39 6.64 8.18
C ILE A 241 -12.21 7.77 8.80
N GLU A 242 -13.41 7.47 9.25
CA GLU A 242 -14.28 8.47 9.88
C GLU A 242 -13.64 9.06 11.15
N ALA A 243 -13.21 8.21 12.08
CA ALA A 243 -12.54 8.62 13.31
C ALA A 243 -11.23 9.40 13.04
N HIS A 244 -10.46 8.98 12.02
CA HIS A 244 -9.24 9.65 11.59
C HIS A 244 -9.55 11.05 11.04
N ASN A 245 -10.54 11.15 10.16
CA ASN A 245 -10.91 12.40 9.51
C ASN A 245 -11.47 13.43 10.51
N GLN A 246 -12.27 13.00 11.47
CA GLN A 246 -12.75 13.88 12.55
C GLN A 246 -11.59 14.51 13.34
N ARG A 247 -10.47 13.84 13.44
CA ARG A 247 -9.32 14.25 14.24
C ARG A 247 -8.25 15.03 13.47
N PHE A 248 -8.03 14.70 12.22
CA PHE A 248 -6.88 15.17 11.43
C PHE A 248 -7.24 15.95 10.18
N ALA A 249 -8.48 15.88 9.71
CA ALA A 249 -8.90 16.67 8.56
C ALA A 249 -9.01 18.15 8.90
N HIS A 250 -8.77 18.98 7.89
CA HIS A 250 -8.89 20.44 7.97
C HIS A 250 -10.00 20.93 7.03
N ALA A 251 -10.55 22.08 7.33
CA ALA A 251 -11.42 22.76 6.39
C ALA A 251 -10.64 23.15 5.12
N PRO A 252 -11.20 23.01 3.92
CA PRO A 252 -10.58 23.52 2.69
C PRO A 252 -10.59 25.05 2.70
N ALA A 253 -9.67 25.68 1.95
CA ALA A 253 -9.62 27.15 1.84
C ALA A 253 -10.88 27.73 1.17
N LEU A 254 -11.45 26.99 0.21
CA LEU A 254 -12.70 27.31 -0.44
C LEU A 254 -13.70 26.19 -0.16
N ALA A 255 -14.88 26.55 0.35
CA ALA A 255 -15.89 25.58 0.79
C ALA A 255 -16.53 24.76 -0.34
N GLN A 256 -16.39 25.20 -1.59
CA GLN A 256 -16.94 24.48 -2.75
C GLN A 256 -16.25 23.12 -2.93
N ASP A 257 -17.05 22.06 -2.94
CA ASP A 257 -16.66 20.73 -3.37
C ASP A 257 -16.59 20.68 -4.91
N VAL A 258 -15.55 20.05 -5.46
CA VAL A 258 -15.34 19.95 -6.91
C VAL A 258 -15.33 18.52 -7.43
N TYR A 259 -15.75 17.57 -6.63
CA TYR A 259 -16.02 16.22 -7.12
C TYR A 259 -17.13 16.25 -8.18
N ARG A 260 -16.97 15.41 -9.20
CA ARG A 260 -17.91 15.31 -10.31
C ARG A 260 -18.65 13.99 -10.23
N SER A 261 -19.91 13.98 -10.64
CA SER A 261 -20.71 12.76 -10.68
C SER A 261 -20.05 11.69 -11.57
N ALA A 262 -20.14 10.45 -11.13
CA ALA A 262 -19.72 9.28 -11.91
C ALA A 262 -20.93 8.47 -12.45
N SER A 263 -22.15 8.94 -12.31
CA SER A 263 -23.38 8.19 -12.61
C SER A 263 -23.53 7.78 -14.09
N THR A 264 -22.88 8.49 -15.00
CA THR A 264 -22.88 8.19 -16.44
C THR A 264 -21.78 7.24 -16.87
N PHE A 265 -20.88 6.85 -15.95
CA PHE A 265 -19.71 6.01 -16.24
C PHE A 265 -19.95 4.58 -15.79
N ASP A 266 -19.69 3.62 -16.67
CA ASP A 266 -19.63 2.20 -16.28
C ASP A 266 -18.30 1.91 -15.58
N LEU A 267 -18.29 2.09 -14.24
CA LEU A 267 -17.08 1.86 -13.43
C LEU A 267 -16.60 0.40 -13.49
N GLU A 268 -17.48 -0.58 -13.75
CA GLU A 268 -17.10 -1.99 -13.87
C GLU A 268 -16.28 -2.22 -15.15
N ALA A 269 -16.71 -1.63 -16.26
CA ALA A 269 -16.02 -1.75 -17.53
C ALA A 269 -14.74 -0.90 -17.58
N ILE A 270 -14.73 0.28 -16.95
CA ILE A 270 -13.58 1.18 -16.93
C ILE A 270 -12.49 0.67 -15.98
N LEU A 271 -12.84 0.28 -14.77
CA LEU A 271 -11.93 -0.26 -13.76
C LEU A 271 -11.75 -1.79 -13.92
N ALA A 272 -11.57 -2.22 -15.19
CA ALA A 272 -11.25 -3.57 -15.60
C ALA A 272 -9.86 -3.60 -16.24
N VAL A 273 -9.17 -4.73 -16.15
CA VAL A 273 -7.88 -4.92 -16.84
C VAL A 273 -8.17 -5.29 -18.30
N ARG A 274 -7.61 -4.53 -19.23
CA ARG A 274 -7.80 -4.74 -20.66
C ARG A 274 -6.49 -5.05 -21.35
N TYR A 275 -6.50 -6.05 -22.20
CA TYR A 275 -5.36 -6.38 -23.05
C TYR A 275 -5.80 -6.99 -24.38
N GLU A 276 -4.98 -6.82 -25.39
CA GLU A 276 -5.26 -7.38 -26.71
C GLU A 276 -4.75 -8.82 -26.84
N ARG A 277 -5.49 -9.63 -27.57
CA ARG A 277 -5.11 -10.97 -27.97
C ARG A 277 -5.38 -11.15 -29.47
N THR A 278 -4.45 -11.82 -30.13
CA THR A 278 -4.65 -12.19 -31.55
C THR A 278 -5.30 -13.56 -31.61
N LEU A 279 -6.35 -13.68 -32.43
CA LEU A 279 -7.04 -14.94 -32.66
C LEU A 279 -6.16 -15.93 -33.42
N SER A 280 -6.19 -17.17 -32.98
CA SER A 280 -5.54 -18.29 -33.68
C SER A 280 -6.17 -18.55 -35.05
N LYS A 281 -5.60 -19.49 -35.80
CA LYS A 281 -6.17 -19.97 -37.10
C LYS A 281 -7.59 -20.54 -36.93
N ASP A 282 -7.88 -21.10 -35.76
CA ASP A 282 -9.17 -21.73 -35.41
C ASP A 282 -10.10 -20.79 -34.66
N CYS A 283 -9.88 -19.47 -34.77
CA CYS A 283 -10.63 -18.44 -34.02
C CYS A 283 -10.67 -18.68 -32.52
N THR A 284 -9.56 -19.19 -31.94
CA THR A 284 -9.46 -19.38 -30.49
C THR A 284 -8.58 -18.31 -29.86
N VAL A 285 -8.85 -18.04 -28.59
CA VAL A 285 -8.07 -17.14 -27.75
C VAL A 285 -7.77 -17.81 -26.40
N GLN A 286 -6.55 -17.61 -25.90
CA GLN A 286 -6.19 -18.02 -24.56
C GLN A 286 -6.40 -16.85 -23.60
N VAL A 287 -7.22 -17.08 -22.58
CA VAL A 287 -7.40 -16.16 -21.45
C VAL A 287 -7.04 -16.91 -20.20
N GLN A 288 -6.04 -16.42 -19.46
CA GLN A 288 -5.46 -17.11 -18.32
C GLN A 288 -4.98 -18.53 -18.69
N ARG A 289 -5.60 -19.58 -18.12
CA ARG A 289 -5.24 -20.99 -18.36
C ARG A 289 -6.22 -21.70 -19.28
N ASP A 290 -7.23 -21.00 -19.77
CA ASP A 290 -8.30 -21.58 -20.58
C ASP A 290 -8.22 -21.11 -22.03
N VAL A 291 -8.63 -21.99 -22.93
CA VAL A 291 -8.77 -21.71 -24.37
C VAL A 291 -10.25 -21.60 -24.69
N TYR A 292 -10.60 -20.51 -25.33
CA TYR A 292 -11.97 -20.18 -25.71
C TYR A 292 -12.07 -20.10 -27.24
N LEU A 293 -13.10 -20.71 -27.77
CA LEU A 293 -13.50 -20.56 -29.17
C LEU A 293 -14.43 -19.36 -29.27
N ILE A 294 -14.15 -18.48 -30.20
CA ILE A 294 -15.06 -17.39 -30.55
C ILE A 294 -15.92 -17.83 -31.71
N ASP A 295 -17.21 -17.93 -31.43
CA ASP A 295 -18.23 -18.34 -32.39
C ASP A 295 -19.06 -17.11 -32.79
N ASP A 296 -18.39 -16.17 -33.44
CA ASP A 296 -18.98 -14.89 -33.83
C ASP A 296 -18.57 -14.54 -35.25
N PRO A 297 -19.54 -14.28 -36.19
CA PRO A 297 -19.28 -13.97 -37.56
C PRO A 297 -18.50 -12.66 -37.76
N ALA A 298 -18.45 -11.78 -36.77
CA ALA A 298 -17.75 -10.50 -36.83
C ALA A 298 -16.23 -10.65 -36.80
N VAL A 299 -15.71 -11.81 -36.39
CA VAL A 299 -14.25 -12.00 -36.21
C VAL A 299 -13.71 -13.15 -37.08
N ARG A 300 -12.46 -13.02 -37.48
CA ARG A 300 -11.72 -14.00 -38.27
C ARG A 300 -10.33 -14.24 -37.70
N ARG A 301 -9.69 -15.33 -38.11
CA ARG A 301 -8.30 -15.65 -37.73
C ARG A 301 -7.37 -14.45 -37.92
N GLY A 302 -6.44 -14.27 -37.01
CA GLY A 302 -5.44 -13.21 -37.05
C GLY A 302 -5.93 -11.84 -36.62
N MET A 303 -7.24 -11.66 -36.37
CA MET A 303 -7.77 -10.41 -35.84
C MET A 303 -7.39 -10.27 -34.38
N ARG A 304 -7.26 -9.01 -33.92
CA ARG A 304 -7.06 -8.69 -32.53
C ARG A 304 -8.39 -8.48 -31.82
N VAL A 305 -8.55 -9.09 -30.69
CA VAL A 305 -9.70 -8.91 -29.79
C VAL A 305 -9.23 -8.37 -28.45
N THR A 306 -10.05 -7.55 -27.84
CA THR A 306 -9.78 -7.02 -26.49
C THR A 306 -10.39 -7.94 -25.45
N VAL A 307 -9.56 -8.43 -24.54
CA VAL A 307 -9.98 -9.12 -23.32
C VAL A 307 -10.18 -8.09 -22.24
N ILE A 308 -11.35 -8.06 -21.61
CA ILE A 308 -11.70 -7.18 -20.50
C ILE A 308 -11.92 -8.06 -19.28
N GLU A 309 -10.94 -8.14 -18.40
CA GLU A 309 -11.06 -8.88 -17.13
C GLU A 309 -11.69 -8.01 -16.06
N GLN A 310 -12.64 -8.56 -15.32
CA GLN A 310 -13.34 -7.91 -14.23
C GLN A 310 -12.87 -8.41 -12.86
N ALA A 311 -13.10 -7.65 -11.80
CA ALA A 311 -12.66 -7.96 -10.44
C ALA A 311 -13.24 -9.29 -9.89
N ASN A 312 -14.41 -9.70 -10.34
CA ASN A 312 -15.09 -10.95 -9.99
C ASN A 312 -14.51 -12.20 -10.69
N ARG A 313 -13.35 -12.06 -11.39
CA ARG A 313 -12.70 -13.08 -12.23
C ARG A 313 -13.47 -13.46 -13.49
N GLY A 314 -14.55 -12.76 -13.81
CA GLY A 314 -15.18 -12.83 -15.11
C GLY A 314 -14.39 -12.05 -16.14
N PHE A 315 -14.61 -12.33 -17.40
CA PHE A 315 -14.08 -11.53 -18.50
C PHE A 315 -15.08 -11.44 -19.64
N GLN A 316 -14.87 -10.44 -20.50
CA GLN A 316 -15.59 -10.26 -21.74
C GLN A 316 -14.58 -10.18 -22.88
N LEU A 317 -14.96 -10.66 -24.04
CA LEU A 317 -14.20 -10.48 -25.27
C LEU A 317 -14.92 -9.44 -26.12
N ARG A 318 -14.17 -8.45 -26.61
CA ARG A 318 -14.69 -7.41 -27.48
C ARG A 318 -13.88 -7.34 -28.78
N PHE A 319 -14.60 -7.08 -29.87
CA PHE A 319 -14.01 -6.64 -31.10
C PHE A 319 -14.63 -5.29 -31.47
N ASN A 320 -13.82 -4.24 -31.51
CA ASN A 320 -14.28 -2.85 -31.49
C ASN A 320 -15.25 -2.62 -30.33
N GLU A 321 -16.47 -2.13 -30.62
CA GLU A 321 -17.49 -1.87 -29.56
C GLU A 321 -18.42 -3.07 -29.32
N THR A 322 -18.26 -4.17 -30.05
CA THR A 322 -19.16 -5.34 -29.99
C THR A 322 -18.62 -6.39 -29.05
N THR A 323 -19.45 -6.82 -28.08
CA THR A 323 -19.15 -7.97 -27.22
C THR A 323 -19.31 -9.27 -28.02
N LEU A 324 -18.30 -10.13 -27.99
CA LEU A 324 -18.24 -11.37 -28.77
C LEU A 324 -18.84 -12.53 -27.99
N HIS A 325 -19.49 -13.45 -28.72
CA HIS A 325 -19.89 -14.73 -28.15
C HIS A 325 -18.72 -15.72 -28.17
N TYR A 326 -18.50 -16.41 -27.06
CA TYR A 326 -17.43 -17.38 -26.92
C TYR A 326 -17.83 -18.56 -26.05
N ARG A 327 -17.18 -19.71 -26.25
CA ARG A 327 -17.33 -20.89 -25.42
C ARG A 327 -15.98 -21.46 -25.05
N ARG A 328 -15.91 -21.98 -23.82
CA ARG A 328 -14.69 -22.65 -23.33
C ARG A 328 -14.48 -23.96 -24.08
N LEU A 329 -13.30 -24.15 -24.68
CA LEU A 329 -12.94 -25.41 -25.34
C LEU A 329 -12.21 -26.35 -24.37
N ARG A 330 -11.18 -25.87 -23.73
CA ARG A 330 -10.35 -26.67 -22.82
C ARG A 330 -9.67 -25.78 -21.77
N SER A 331 -9.38 -26.39 -20.63
CA SER A 331 -8.41 -25.86 -19.67
C SER A 331 -7.02 -26.36 -20.05
N LEU A 332 -6.04 -25.48 -20.05
CA LEU A 332 -4.64 -25.90 -20.10
C LEU A 332 -4.34 -26.50 -18.73
N THR A 333 -4.33 -27.82 -18.65
CA THR A 333 -3.92 -28.55 -17.45
C THR A 333 -2.56 -28.03 -17.00
N GLU A 334 -2.35 -27.93 -15.69
CA GLU A 334 -1.07 -27.56 -15.09
C GLU A 334 0.02 -28.44 -15.71
N GLN A 335 0.77 -27.93 -16.65
CA GLN A 335 2.06 -28.50 -16.96
C GLN A 335 2.90 -28.30 -15.70
N GLY A 336 3.11 -29.39 -14.99
CA GLY A 336 3.85 -29.60 -13.78
C GLY A 336 4.50 -28.38 -13.11
N GLN A 337 4.61 -28.42 -11.81
CA GLN A 337 5.27 -27.41 -10.98
C GLN A 337 6.37 -26.68 -11.75
N ILE A 338 6.30 -25.35 -11.82
CA ILE A 338 7.39 -24.53 -12.33
C ILE A 338 8.59 -24.83 -11.44
N ARG A 339 9.47 -25.72 -11.92
CA ARG A 339 10.76 -25.97 -11.31
C ARG A 339 11.73 -24.93 -11.81
N ASP A 340 12.58 -24.43 -10.94
CA ASP A 340 13.68 -23.59 -11.40
C ASP A 340 14.55 -24.34 -12.45
N ALA A 341 15.24 -23.59 -13.29
CA ALA A 341 16.02 -24.16 -14.40
C ALA A 341 17.04 -25.20 -13.93
N LYS A 342 17.54 -25.09 -12.69
CA LYS A 342 18.52 -26.02 -12.10
C LYS A 342 17.87 -27.35 -11.74
N SER A 343 16.70 -27.32 -11.07
CA SER A 343 15.95 -28.53 -10.71
C SER A 343 15.34 -29.22 -11.94
N LEU A 344 15.02 -28.47 -12.99
CA LEU A 344 14.59 -29.03 -14.28
C LEU A 344 15.75 -29.77 -14.96
N ASN A 345 16.95 -29.18 -15.01
CA ASN A 345 18.14 -29.79 -15.59
C ASN A 345 18.53 -31.04 -14.81
N GLU A 346 18.52 -31.02 -13.49
CA GLU A 346 18.77 -32.20 -12.66
C GLU A 346 17.77 -33.34 -12.90
N HIS A 347 16.52 -32.98 -13.16
CA HIS A 347 15.46 -33.95 -13.50
C HIS A 347 15.69 -34.56 -14.89
N LEU A 348 16.04 -33.74 -15.87
CA LEU A 348 16.34 -34.17 -17.23
C LEU A 348 17.60 -35.05 -17.25
N ASP A 349 18.65 -34.68 -16.53
CA ASP A 349 19.90 -35.50 -16.39
C ASP A 349 19.64 -36.85 -15.72
N ARG A 350 18.80 -36.90 -14.68
CA ARG A 350 18.37 -38.16 -14.05
C ARG A 350 17.61 -39.03 -15.03
N ARG A 351 16.73 -38.47 -15.81
CA ARG A 351 15.95 -39.19 -16.82
C ARG A 351 16.83 -39.73 -17.96
N GLN A 352 17.78 -38.93 -18.44
CA GLN A 352 18.75 -39.34 -19.46
C GLN A 352 19.66 -40.47 -18.93
N ARG A 353 20.14 -40.38 -17.69
CA ARG A 353 20.92 -41.46 -17.05
C ARG A 353 20.15 -42.75 -16.85
N ALA A 354 18.85 -42.66 -16.58
CA ALA A 354 17.97 -43.82 -16.44
C ALA A 354 17.60 -44.48 -17.77
N THR A 355 17.64 -43.74 -18.89
CA THR A 355 17.26 -44.22 -20.23
C THR A 355 18.44 -44.63 -21.09
N MET A 356 19.66 -44.28 -20.71
CA MET A 356 20.86 -44.73 -21.38
C MET A 356 21.26 -46.14 -20.88
N PRO A 357 21.33 -47.18 -21.75
CA PRO A 357 21.97 -48.40 -21.38
C PRO A 357 23.43 -48.08 -20.93
N GLN A 358 23.89 -48.71 -19.84
CA GLN A 358 25.26 -48.61 -19.37
C GLN A 358 26.21 -49.18 -20.44
N MET A 359 26.41 -48.48 -21.53
CA MET A 359 27.58 -48.73 -22.37
C MET A 359 28.79 -48.17 -21.63
N ALA A 360 29.59 -49.10 -21.06
CA ALA A 360 30.89 -48.76 -20.60
C ALA A 360 31.64 -48.09 -21.77
N ARG A 361 31.83 -46.76 -21.67
CA ARG A 361 32.70 -46.04 -22.61
C ARG A 361 34.13 -46.42 -22.34
N THR A 362 34.53 -47.59 -22.82
CA THR A 362 35.94 -47.93 -23.00
C THR A 362 36.47 -47.09 -24.13
N VAL A 363 37.24 -46.08 -23.80
CA VAL A 363 37.94 -45.25 -24.79
C VAL A 363 38.88 -46.17 -25.55
N PRO A 364 38.74 -46.29 -26.90
CA PRO A 364 39.61 -47.15 -27.71
C PRO A 364 41.09 -46.89 -27.44
N ALA A 365 41.96 -47.92 -27.52
CA ALA A 365 43.36 -47.79 -27.21
C ALA A 365 44.11 -46.74 -28.06
N ASN A 366 43.61 -46.47 -29.26
CA ASN A 366 44.12 -45.47 -30.21
C ASN A 366 43.45 -44.08 -30.16
N HIS A 367 42.66 -43.81 -29.12
CA HIS A 367 41.96 -42.53 -29.03
C HIS A 367 42.94 -41.36 -28.78
N PRO A 368 42.87 -40.24 -29.52
CA PRO A 368 43.80 -39.11 -29.42
C PRO A 368 44.00 -38.56 -27.99
N TRP A 369 43.01 -38.66 -27.13
CA TRP A 369 43.11 -38.21 -25.73
C TRP A 369 44.08 -39.05 -24.88
N ARG A 370 44.44 -40.27 -25.27
CA ARG A 370 45.42 -41.09 -24.56
C ARG A 370 46.86 -40.69 -24.87
N SER A 371 47.05 -40.00 -26.01
CA SER A 371 48.35 -39.47 -26.44
C SER A 371 48.51 -37.96 -26.20
N PHE A 372 47.44 -37.30 -25.72
CA PHE A 372 47.48 -35.88 -25.43
C PHE A 372 48.31 -35.60 -24.18
N ARG A 373 49.37 -34.83 -24.30
CA ARG A 373 50.20 -34.35 -23.20
C ARG A 373 50.09 -32.84 -23.11
N LEU A 374 49.93 -32.33 -21.89
CA LEU A 374 50.09 -30.92 -21.64
C LEU A 374 51.54 -30.51 -21.82
N PRO A 375 51.83 -29.36 -22.47
CA PRO A 375 53.20 -28.83 -22.53
C PRO A 375 53.76 -28.66 -21.12
N GLY A 376 54.94 -29.33 -20.84
CA GLY A 376 55.58 -29.25 -19.52
C GLY A 376 55.40 -30.44 -18.58
N SER A 377 54.72 -31.54 -19.00
CA SER A 377 54.59 -32.76 -18.19
C SER A 377 55.87 -33.62 -18.25
N PRO A 378 56.34 -34.18 -17.10
CA PRO A 378 57.55 -35.08 -17.10
C PRO A 378 57.25 -36.40 -17.83
N PRO A 379 58.30 -37.07 -18.35
CA PRO A 379 58.17 -38.40 -19.02
C PRO A 379 57.69 -39.45 -18.01
N PRO A 380 56.97 -40.51 -18.45
CA PRO A 380 56.60 -41.61 -17.58
C PRO A 380 57.81 -42.44 -17.26
N THR A 381 57.96 -42.80 -15.99
CA THR A 381 58.95 -43.80 -15.50
C THR A 381 58.61 -45.16 -16.00
#